data_7407508a03b06dc1d27ec8beb4e081bf
#
_entry.id   7407508a03b06dc1d27ec8beb4e081bf
#
_cell.length_a   1.000
_cell.length_b   1.000
_cell.length_c   1.000
_cell.angle_alpha   90.00
_cell.angle_beta   90.00
_cell.angle_gamma   90.00
#
_symmetry.space_group_name_H-M   'P 1'
#
loop_
_entity.id
_entity.type
_entity.pdbx_description
1 polymer ?
#
loop_
_entity_poly.entity_id
_entity_poly.type
_entity_poly.pdbx_seq_one_letter_code
_entity_poly.pdbx_strand_id
1 'polypeptide(L)'
;MKIIMLGAPGAGKGTQAKKIAAKYGIPHISTGDIFRANIKNGTELGKKAKTYMDQGLLVPDELVVDLVVDRVSQDDCTKGYVLDGFPRTIPQAEALDRALEAKGQKMDYAIEVDVPDENIVKRMGGRRACVGCGATYHLVYAAPKKDGICDVCGGELILRDDDKPETVEKRLHVYHEQTQPLIDYYTKAGILKSVDGTVDMEDVFGAIVSILGE
;
A
#
# COMPACT_ATOMS: atom_id res chain seq x y z
N MET A 1 -14.98 6.39 7.75
CA MET A 1 -13.98 5.45 8.33
C MET A 1 -12.65 5.65 7.61
N LYS A 2 -11.58 5.96 8.35
CA LYS A 2 -10.24 6.27 7.81
C LYS A 2 -9.28 5.18 8.26
N ILE A 3 -8.67 4.49 7.31
CA ILE A 3 -7.88 3.27 7.54
C ILE A 3 -6.48 3.43 6.96
N ILE A 4 -5.47 3.01 7.71
CA ILE A 4 -4.09 2.84 7.24
C ILE A 4 -3.81 1.34 7.10
N MET A 5 -3.20 0.94 5.97
CA MET A 5 -2.70 -0.42 5.77
C MET A 5 -1.20 -0.47 6.04
N LEU A 6 -0.79 -1.28 7.02
CA LEU A 6 0.59 -1.53 7.41
C LEU A 6 1.04 -2.95 7.04
N GLY A 7 2.34 -3.17 7.00
CA GLY A 7 2.96 -4.46 6.71
C GLY A 7 4.04 -4.38 5.63
N ALA A 8 4.84 -5.42 5.50
CA ALA A 8 5.98 -5.49 4.59
C ALA A 8 5.59 -5.32 3.11
N PRO A 9 6.51 -4.90 2.22
CA PRO A 9 6.28 -4.91 0.78
C PRO A 9 5.92 -6.34 0.32
N GLY A 10 4.83 -6.50 -0.44
CA GLY A 10 4.37 -7.85 -0.85
C GLY A 10 3.45 -8.59 0.13
N ALA A 11 3.17 -8.04 1.32
CA ALA A 11 2.24 -8.65 2.30
C ALA A 11 0.78 -8.76 1.83
N GLY A 12 0.40 -8.09 0.75
CA GLY A 12 -0.98 -8.14 0.24
C GLY A 12 -1.84 -6.91 0.58
N LYS A 13 -1.27 -5.89 1.22
CA LYS A 13 -1.95 -4.65 1.62
C LYS A 13 -2.84 -4.04 0.54
N GLY A 14 -2.30 -3.84 -0.66
CA GLY A 14 -3.03 -3.22 -1.77
C GLY A 14 -4.23 -4.05 -2.25
N THR A 15 -4.14 -5.37 -2.15
CA THR A 15 -5.26 -6.28 -2.46
C THR A 15 -6.37 -6.11 -1.42
N GLN A 16 -6.01 -6.14 -0.15
CA GLN A 16 -6.96 -5.94 0.94
C GLN A 16 -7.55 -4.52 0.94
N ALA A 17 -6.72 -3.50 0.72
CA ALA A 17 -7.18 -2.11 0.61
C ALA A 17 -8.24 -1.92 -0.48
N LYS A 18 -8.08 -2.53 -1.65
CA LYS A 18 -9.07 -2.50 -2.74
C LYS A 18 -10.38 -3.17 -2.34
N LYS A 19 -10.31 -4.32 -1.66
CA LYS A 19 -11.49 -5.03 -1.16
C LYS A 19 -12.24 -4.23 -0.10
N ILE A 20 -11.51 -3.63 0.85
CA ILE A 20 -12.06 -2.74 1.89
C ILE A 20 -12.75 -1.54 1.23
N ALA A 21 -12.05 -0.87 0.32
CA ALA A 21 -12.58 0.28 -0.41
C ALA A 21 -13.90 -0.04 -1.13
N ALA A 22 -13.96 -1.18 -1.81
CA ALA A 22 -15.16 -1.65 -2.50
C ALA A 22 -16.31 -1.99 -1.54
N LYS A 23 -16.01 -2.68 -0.41
CA LYS A 23 -17.04 -3.07 0.57
C LYS A 23 -17.67 -1.87 1.26
N TYR A 24 -16.84 -0.90 1.68
CA TYR A 24 -17.29 0.24 2.49
C TYR A 24 -17.60 1.50 1.66
N GLY A 25 -17.42 1.46 0.34
CA GLY A 25 -17.71 2.60 -0.55
C GLY A 25 -16.82 3.82 -0.29
N ILE A 26 -15.55 3.61 0.07
CA ILE A 26 -14.56 4.64 0.37
C ILE A 26 -13.38 4.56 -0.61
N PRO A 27 -12.69 5.67 -0.94
CA PRO A 27 -11.59 5.64 -1.88
C PRO A 27 -10.37 4.88 -1.34
N HIS A 28 -9.72 4.10 -2.22
CA HIS A 28 -8.39 3.53 -2.02
C HIS A 28 -7.34 4.52 -2.52
N ILE A 29 -6.45 4.94 -1.63
CA ILE A 29 -5.37 5.88 -1.92
C ILE A 29 -4.04 5.16 -1.76
N SER A 30 -3.43 4.80 -2.88
CA SER A 30 -2.13 4.13 -2.93
C SER A 30 -1.05 5.10 -3.41
N THR A 31 -0.14 5.48 -2.52
CA THR A 31 1.00 6.34 -2.88
C THR A 31 1.89 5.68 -3.93
N GLY A 32 2.06 4.37 -3.85
CA GLY A 32 2.80 3.61 -4.85
C GLY A 32 2.16 3.70 -6.25
N ASP A 33 0.83 3.63 -6.35
CA ASP A 33 0.13 3.73 -7.64
C ASP A 33 0.16 5.16 -8.16
N ILE A 34 0.06 6.16 -7.29
CA ILE A 34 0.19 7.58 -7.67
C ILE A 34 1.58 7.85 -8.25
N PHE A 35 2.65 7.41 -7.60
CA PHE A 35 4.01 7.59 -8.12
C PHE A 35 4.22 6.83 -9.43
N ARG A 36 3.75 5.60 -9.56
CA ARG A 36 3.85 4.83 -10.81
C ARG A 36 3.10 5.51 -11.97
N ALA A 37 1.93 6.09 -11.72
CA ALA A 37 1.20 6.87 -12.72
C ALA A 37 1.99 8.12 -13.15
N ASN A 38 2.60 8.83 -12.20
CA ASN A 38 3.46 9.97 -12.47
C ASN A 38 4.73 9.59 -13.27
N ILE A 39 5.34 8.45 -12.94
CA ILE A 39 6.50 7.90 -13.69
C ILE A 39 6.08 7.61 -15.14
N LYS A 40 4.96 6.91 -15.33
CA LYS A 40 4.43 6.57 -16.66
C LYS A 40 4.13 7.83 -17.49
N ASN A 41 3.62 8.87 -16.86
CA ASN A 41 3.30 10.14 -17.52
C ASN A 41 4.50 11.09 -17.67
N GLY A 42 5.68 10.72 -17.16
CA GLY A 42 6.92 11.49 -17.29
C GLY A 42 6.92 12.83 -16.54
N THR A 43 6.08 13.00 -15.51
CA THR A 43 6.02 14.24 -14.72
C THR A 43 7.32 14.46 -13.94
N GLU A 44 7.59 15.70 -13.52
CA GLU A 44 8.75 16.00 -12.66
C GLU A 44 8.72 15.23 -11.34
N LEU A 45 7.51 15.08 -10.74
CA LEU A 45 7.32 14.23 -9.56
C LEU A 45 7.66 12.77 -9.86
N GLY A 46 7.21 12.26 -11.01
CA GLY A 46 7.49 10.88 -11.44
C GLY A 46 8.98 10.63 -11.66
N LYS A 47 9.69 11.55 -12.30
CA LYS A 47 11.14 11.46 -12.49
C LYS A 47 11.89 11.39 -11.16
N LYS A 48 11.54 12.27 -10.21
CA LYS A 48 12.11 12.26 -8.85
C LYS A 48 11.79 10.96 -8.11
N ALA A 49 10.52 10.53 -8.09
CA ALA A 49 10.11 9.31 -7.40
C ALA A 49 10.82 8.06 -7.95
N LYS A 50 11.03 7.99 -9.28
CA LYS A 50 11.69 6.87 -9.94
C LYS A 50 13.10 6.63 -9.40
N THR A 51 13.88 7.69 -9.14
CA THR A 51 15.26 7.56 -8.64
C THR A 51 15.35 6.85 -7.28
N TYR A 52 14.33 6.95 -6.44
CA TYR A 52 14.23 6.25 -5.16
C TYR A 52 13.62 4.86 -5.31
N MET A 53 12.50 4.75 -6.04
CA MET A 53 11.76 3.50 -6.17
C MET A 53 12.56 2.39 -6.88
N ASP A 54 13.33 2.72 -7.90
CA ASP A 54 14.19 1.76 -8.61
C ASP A 54 15.30 1.18 -7.70
N GLN A 55 15.69 1.92 -6.68
CA GLN A 55 16.69 1.49 -5.68
C GLN A 55 16.05 0.81 -4.46
N GLY A 56 14.72 0.69 -4.39
CA GLY A 56 13.99 0.14 -3.25
C GLY A 56 13.92 1.09 -2.04
N LEU A 57 14.25 2.38 -2.23
CA LEU A 57 14.23 3.42 -1.21
C LEU A 57 12.86 4.10 -1.13
N LEU A 58 12.61 4.80 -0.01
CA LEU A 58 11.43 5.65 0.13
C LEU A 58 11.61 6.98 -0.60
N VAL A 59 10.53 7.48 -1.19
CA VAL A 59 10.47 8.85 -1.70
C VAL A 59 10.52 9.80 -0.50
N PRO A 60 11.22 10.95 -0.56
CA PRO A 60 11.35 11.88 0.56
C PRO A 60 10.00 12.28 1.17
N ASP A 61 9.96 12.34 2.51
CA ASP A 61 8.74 12.54 3.30
C ASP A 61 7.95 13.78 2.88
N GLU A 62 8.63 14.91 2.63
CA GLU A 62 7.99 16.16 2.21
C GLU A 62 7.15 16.00 0.95
N LEU A 63 7.68 15.28 -0.06
CA LEU A 63 6.96 15.06 -1.32
C LEU A 63 5.75 14.14 -1.15
N VAL A 64 5.84 13.18 -0.24
CA VAL A 64 4.75 12.21 -0.02
C VAL A 64 3.67 12.80 0.85
N VAL A 65 4.04 13.54 1.91
CA VAL A 65 3.09 14.15 2.86
C VAL A 65 2.18 15.14 2.13
N ASP A 66 2.74 16.09 1.39
CA ASP A 66 1.95 17.10 0.67
C ASP A 66 0.96 16.45 -0.29
N LEU A 67 1.42 15.44 -1.05
CA LEU A 67 0.58 14.69 -1.98
C LEU A 67 -0.59 14.00 -1.27
N VAL A 68 -0.35 13.36 -0.12
CA VAL A 68 -1.39 12.62 0.60
C VAL A 68 -2.35 13.58 1.30
N VAL A 69 -1.86 14.63 1.95
CA VAL A 69 -2.70 15.64 2.63
C VAL A 69 -3.63 16.33 1.64
N ASP A 70 -3.15 16.67 0.44
CA ASP A 70 -3.99 17.20 -0.62
C ASP A 70 -5.05 16.19 -1.04
N ARG A 71 -4.66 14.94 -1.30
CA ARG A 71 -5.57 13.88 -1.76
C ARG A 71 -6.68 13.55 -0.75
N VAL A 72 -6.35 13.43 0.54
CA VAL A 72 -7.36 13.13 1.58
C VAL A 72 -8.28 14.31 1.90
N SER A 73 -7.97 15.50 1.37
CA SER A 73 -8.78 16.70 1.52
C SER A 73 -9.87 16.83 0.44
N GLN A 74 -9.87 15.95 -0.55
CA GLN A 74 -10.86 15.98 -1.64
C GLN A 74 -12.24 15.48 -1.18
N ASP A 75 -13.29 15.91 -1.85
CA ASP A 75 -14.69 15.68 -1.45
C ASP A 75 -15.07 14.20 -1.35
N ASP A 76 -14.47 13.32 -2.19
CA ASP A 76 -14.71 11.89 -2.16
C ASP A 76 -14.16 11.20 -0.90
N CYS A 77 -13.27 11.88 -0.17
CA CYS A 77 -12.67 11.40 1.09
C CYS A 77 -13.49 11.75 2.34
N THR A 78 -14.58 12.48 2.22
CA THR A 78 -15.40 12.95 3.37
C THR A 78 -15.99 11.80 4.19
N LYS A 79 -16.39 10.69 3.55
CA LYS A 79 -16.92 9.49 4.22
C LYS A 79 -15.83 8.59 4.81
N GLY A 80 -14.57 8.83 4.45
CA GLY A 80 -13.41 8.05 4.82
C GLY A 80 -12.58 7.63 3.62
N TYR A 81 -11.54 6.85 3.88
CA TYR A 81 -10.59 6.37 2.86
C TYR A 81 -9.71 5.25 3.41
N VAL A 82 -9.05 4.52 2.52
CA VAL A 82 -8.00 3.55 2.87
C VAL A 82 -6.67 4.05 2.31
N LEU A 83 -5.69 4.29 3.18
CA LEU A 83 -4.31 4.61 2.80
C LEU A 83 -3.50 3.33 2.63
N ASP A 84 -2.85 3.17 1.48
CA ASP A 84 -1.94 2.06 1.18
C ASP A 84 -0.57 2.60 0.78
N GLY A 85 0.46 2.19 1.53
CA GLY A 85 1.83 2.64 1.34
C GLY A 85 2.14 4.03 1.88
N PHE A 86 1.29 4.56 2.78
CA PHE A 86 1.51 5.76 3.56
C PHE A 86 0.71 5.65 4.88
N PRO A 87 1.27 6.10 6.03
CA PRO A 87 2.66 6.54 6.20
C PRO A 87 3.65 5.37 6.12
N ARG A 88 4.92 5.67 5.87
CA ARG A 88 6.04 4.71 5.91
C ARG A 88 7.13 5.09 6.89
N THR A 89 7.06 6.28 7.47
CA THR A 89 8.00 6.77 8.50
C THR A 89 7.23 7.44 9.62
N ILE A 90 7.84 7.54 10.81
CA ILE A 90 7.25 8.27 11.94
C ILE A 90 6.97 9.74 11.58
N PRO A 91 7.91 10.49 10.95
CA PRO A 91 7.60 11.87 10.52
C PRO A 91 6.39 12.00 9.61
N GLN A 92 6.17 11.04 8.69
CA GLN A 92 4.96 11.01 7.85
C GLN A 92 3.69 10.79 8.68
N ALA A 93 3.72 9.87 9.66
CA ALA A 93 2.59 9.61 10.54
C ALA A 93 2.22 10.85 11.37
N GLU A 94 3.20 11.48 11.99
CA GLU A 94 3.01 12.72 12.75
C GLU A 94 2.48 13.88 11.89
N ALA A 95 2.96 14.00 10.65
CA ALA A 95 2.46 15.01 9.72
C ALA A 95 1.00 14.77 9.33
N LEU A 96 0.63 13.51 9.09
CA LEU A 96 -0.77 13.11 8.83
C LEU A 96 -1.66 13.43 10.04
N ASP A 97 -1.23 13.06 11.23
CA ASP A 97 -2.00 13.28 12.47
C ASP A 97 -2.24 14.78 12.69
N ARG A 98 -1.19 15.63 12.58
CA ARG A 98 -1.34 17.09 12.66
C ARG A 98 -2.33 17.65 11.63
N ALA A 99 -2.25 17.18 10.38
CA ALA A 99 -3.15 17.63 9.31
C ALA A 99 -4.61 17.24 9.56
N LEU A 100 -4.87 16.07 10.15
CA LEU A 100 -6.20 15.62 10.51
C LEU A 100 -6.74 16.33 11.76
N GLU A 101 -5.91 16.49 12.79
CA GLU A 101 -6.25 17.21 14.03
C GLU A 101 -6.67 18.66 13.76
N ALA A 102 -5.99 19.34 12.83
CA ALA A 102 -6.36 20.69 12.39
C ALA A 102 -7.78 20.76 11.79
N LYS A 103 -8.34 19.61 11.38
CA LYS A 103 -9.72 19.46 10.85
C LYS A 103 -10.67 18.81 11.87
N GLY A 104 -10.24 18.59 13.10
CA GLY A 104 -11.00 17.86 14.11
C GLY A 104 -11.21 16.38 13.79
N GLN A 105 -10.30 15.78 13.03
CA GLN A 105 -10.37 14.41 12.56
C GLN A 105 -9.19 13.57 13.09
N LYS A 106 -9.32 12.26 13.00
CA LYS A 106 -8.26 11.29 13.33
C LYS A 106 -8.37 10.05 12.46
N MET A 107 -7.34 9.22 12.44
CA MET A 107 -7.42 7.88 11.88
C MET A 107 -8.24 6.97 12.81
N ASP A 108 -9.05 6.10 12.22
CA ASP A 108 -9.90 5.17 12.98
C ASP A 108 -9.18 3.84 13.21
N TYR A 109 -8.46 3.33 12.22
CA TYR A 109 -7.76 2.05 12.27
C TYR A 109 -6.42 2.11 11.56
N ALA A 110 -5.44 1.39 12.11
CA ALA A 110 -4.23 0.95 11.43
C ALA A 110 -4.28 -0.58 11.36
N ILE A 111 -4.40 -1.14 10.15
CA ILE A 111 -4.49 -2.58 9.92
C ILE A 111 -3.15 -3.08 9.44
N GLU A 112 -2.50 -3.89 10.25
CA GLU A 112 -1.29 -4.59 9.87
C GLU A 112 -1.63 -5.93 9.22
N VAL A 113 -1.08 -6.17 8.03
CA VAL A 113 -1.06 -7.49 7.40
C VAL A 113 0.32 -8.09 7.66
N ASP A 114 0.40 -8.95 8.67
CA ASP A 114 1.65 -9.55 9.12
C ASP A 114 2.02 -10.76 8.26
N VAL A 115 3.23 -10.73 7.68
CA VAL A 115 3.77 -11.79 6.83
C VAL A 115 5.27 -11.90 7.01
N PRO A 116 5.81 -13.07 7.35
CA PRO A 116 7.25 -13.31 7.48
C PRO A 116 8.03 -13.02 6.19
N ASP A 117 9.26 -12.52 6.33
CA ASP A 117 10.11 -12.10 5.20
C ASP A 117 10.31 -13.20 4.14
N GLU A 118 10.50 -14.45 4.58
CA GLU A 118 10.64 -15.60 3.66
C GLU A 118 9.41 -15.76 2.73
N ASN A 119 8.22 -15.50 3.23
CA ASN A 119 6.99 -15.54 2.44
C ASN A 119 6.90 -14.32 1.52
N ILE A 120 7.38 -13.16 1.97
CA ILE A 120 7.46 -11.95 1.14
C ILE A 120 8.33 -12.17 -0.09
N VAL A 121 9.56 -12.69 0.10
CA VAL A 121 10.49 -12.95 -1.00
C VAL A 121 9.86 -13.88 -2.05
N LYS A 122 9.22 -14.97 -1.60
CA LYS A 122 8.50 -15.91 -2.49
C LYS A 122 7.36 -15.22 -3.25
N ARG A 123 6.56 -14.39 -2.57
CA ARG A 123 5.42 -13.67 -3.17
C ARG A 123 5.86 -12.63 -4.18
N MET A 124 6.91 -11.87 -3.89
CA MET A 124 7.37 -10.80 -4.77
C MET A 124 7.86 -11.34 -6.13
N GLY A 125 8.56 -12.47 -6.15
CA GLY A 125 9.00 -13.12 -7.39
C GLY A 125 7.85 -13.58 -8.31
N GLY A 126 6.69 -13.93 -7.73
CA GLY A 126 5.50 -14.35 -8.47
C GLY A 126 4.56 -13.22 -8.87
N ARG A 127 4.77 -11.99 -8.37
CA ARG A 127 3.90 -10.85 -8.66
C ARG A 127 4.05 -10.37 -10.09
N ARG A 128 2.93 -10.01 -10.72
CA ARG A 128 2.88 -9.38 -12.04
C ARG A 128 1.99 -8.14 -11.98
N ALA A 129 2.31 -7.15 -12.78
CA ALA A 129 1.54 -5.92 -12.89
C ALA A 129 1.25 -5.59 -14.34
N CYS A 130 0.03 -5.13 -14.61
CA CYS A 130 -0.36 -4.70 -15.95
C CYS A 130 0.22 -3.33 -16.28
N VAL A 131 0.94 -3.23 -17.39
CA VAL A 131 1.48 -1.94 -17.88
C VAL A 131 0.38 -0.95 -18.30
N GLY A 132 -0.80 -1.47 -18.68
CA GLY A 132 -1.92 -0.65 -19.13
C GLY A 132 -2.69 -0.03 -17.96
N CYS A 133 -3.29 -0.86 -17.11
CA CYS A 133 -4.25 -0.44 -16.06
C CYS A 133 -3.72 -0.56 -14.63
N GLY A 134 -2.51 -1.07 -14.39
CA GLY A 134 -1.93 -1.26 -13.05
C GLY A 134 -2.53 -2.43 -12.25
N ALA A 135 -3.43 -3.23 -12.82
CA ALA A 135 -3.96 -4.42 -12.16
C ALA A 135 -2.83 -5.37 -11.76
N THR A 136 -2.95 -5.95 -10.56
CA THR A 136 -1.91 -6.81 -9.99
C THR A 136 -2.39 -8.25 -9.97
N TYR A 137 -1.51 -9.17 -10.39
CA TYR A 137 -1.70 -10.61 -10.43
C TYR A 137 -0.57 -11.32 -9.69
N HIS A 138 -0.75 -12.60 -9.46
CA HIS A 138 0.30 -13.47 -8.93
C HIS A 138 0.25 -14.82 -9.62
N LEU A 139 1.41 -15.31 -10.09
CA LEU A 139 1.49 -16.53 -10.89
C LEU A 139 0.89 -17.78 -10.21
N VAL A 140 0.89 -17.80 -8.86
CA VAL A 140 0.36 -18.93 -8.08
C VAL A 140 -0.97 -18.60 -7.41
N TYR A 141 -1.07 -17.43 -6.72
CA TYR A 141 -2.23 -17.13 -5.85
C TYR A 141 -3.37 -16.38 -6.55
N ALA A 142 -3.09 -15.72 -7.67
CA ALA A 142 -4.08 -14.96 -8.44
C ALA A 142 -3.63 -14.89 -9.90
N ALA A 143 -3.55 -16.05 -10.56
CA ALA A 143 -3.09 -16.15 -11.95
C ALA A 143 -4.08 -15.48 -12.91
N PRO A 144 -3.59 -14.82 -13.98
CA PRO A 144 -4.44 -14.34 -15.04
C PRO A 144 -5.07 -15.52 -15.80
N LYS A 145 -6.22 -15.31 -16.44
CA LYS A 145 -6.88 -16.32 -17.28
C LYS A 145 -6.02 -16.77 -18.46
N LYS A 146 -5.21 -15.83 -18.98
CA LYS A 146 -4.24 -16.10 -20.05
C LYS A 146 -2.88 -15.57 -19.61
N ASP A 147 -1.88 -16.45 -19.66
CA ASP A 147 -0.53 -16.07 -19.21
C ASP A 147 -0.01 -14.82 -19.93
N GLY A 148 0.59 -13.92 -19.15
CA GLY A 148 1.14 -12.65 -19.63
C GLY A 148 0.11 -11.59 -20.03
N ILE A 149 -1.20 -11.84 -19.92
CA ILE A 149 -2.26 -10.91 -20.38
C ILE A 149 -3.19 -10.53 -19.22
N CYS A 150 -3.43 -9.24 -19.09
CA CYS A 150 -4.33 -8.68 -18.09
C CYS A 150 -5.80 -9.00 -18.41
N ASP A 151 -6.52 -9.59 -17.46
CA ASP A 151 -7.95 -9.90 -17.60
C ASP A 151 -8.85 -8.67 -17.65
N VAL A 152 -8.37 -7.52 -17.15
CA VAL A 152 -9.15 -6.28 -17.06
C VAL A 152 -9.09 -5.47 -18.35
N CYS A 153 -7.91 -5.33 -18.96
CA CYS A 153 -7.71 -4.44 -20.10
C CYS A 153 -6.98 -5.07 -21.29
N GLY A 154 -6.59 -6.34 -21.21
CA GLY A 154 -5.84 -7.02 -22.27
C GLY A 154 -4.37 -6.60 -22.41
N GLY A 155 -3.88 -5.71 -21.54
CA GLY A 155 -2.50 -5.24 -21.57
C GLY A 155 -1.52 -6.30 -21.06
N GLU A 156 -0.23 -6.10 -21.35
CA GLU A 156 0.86 -6.98 -20.94
C GLU A 156 1.04 -6.99 -19.42
N LEU A 157 1.37 -8.17 -18.87
CA LEU A 157 1.75 -8.36 -17.48
C LEU A 157 3.25 -8.53 -17.33
N ILE A 158 3.88 -7.68 -16.54
CA ILE A 158 5.33 -7.68 -16.32
C ILE A 158 5.68 -7.87 -14.83
N LEU A 159 6.89 -8.34 -14.55
CA LEU A 159 7.52 -8.17 -13.27
C LEU A 159 7.93 -6.69 -13.13
N ARG A 160 7.57 -6.05 -12.01
CA ARG A 160 7.99 -4.66 -11.76
C ARG A 160 9.48 -4.58 -11.50
N ASP A 161 10.11 -3.45 -11.82
CA ASP A 161 11.53 -3.24 -11.52
C ASP A 161 11.82 -3.28 -10.02
N ASP A 162 10.89 -2.80 -9.20
CA ASP A 162 10.99 -2.83 -7.74
C ASP A 162 10.65 -4.20 -7.12
N ASP A 163 10.36 -5.23 -7.92
CA ASP A 163 10.14 -6.62 -7.49
C ASP A 163 11.28 -7.57 -7.86
N LYS A 164 12.36 -7.06 -8.40
CA LYS A 164 13.59 -7.83 -8.64
C LYS A 164 14.21 -8.27 -7.31
N PRO A 165 14.78 -9.50 -7.20
CA PRO A 165 15.25 -10.05 -5.92
C PRO A 165 16.14 -9.10 -5.12
N GLU A 166 17.12 -8.49 -5.78
CA GLU A 166 18.05 -7.53 -5.15
C GLU A 166 17.36 -6.27 -4.63
N THR A 167 16.27 -5.84 -5.28
CA THR A 167 15.47 -4.70 -4.84
C THR A 167 14.53 -5.08 -3.70
N VAL A 168 14.00 -6.30 -3.71
CA VAL A 168 13.13 -6.82 -2.64
C VAL A 168 13.86 -6.86 -1.31
N GLU A 169 15.10 -7.36 -1.28
CA GLU A 169 15.92 -7.39 -0.06
C GLU A 169 16.15 -5.98 0.51
N LYS A 170 16.48 -5.01 -0.34
CA LYS A 170 16.63 -3.61 0.07
C LYS A 170 15.34 -3.03 0.62
N ARG A 171 14.20 -3.33 -0.01
CA ARG A 171 12.89 -2.88 0.44
C ARG A 171 12.51 -3.46 1.79
N LEU A 172 12.86 -4.71 2.07
CA LEU A 172 12.66 -5.34 3.38
C LEU A 172 13.52 -4.66 4.44
N HIS A 173 14.80 -4.42 4.14
CA HIS A 173 15.68 -3.70 5.05
C HIS A 173 15.13 -2.29 5.37
N VAL A 174 14.76 -1.51 4.37
CA VAL A 174 14.14 -0.18 4.55
C VAL A 174 12.82 -0.26 5.32
N TYR A 175 12.02 -1.31 5.09
CA TYR A 175 10.79 -1.54 5.85
C TYR A 175 11.07 -1.72 7.33
N HIS A 176 12.01 -2.61 7.69
CA HIS A 176 12.35 -2.87 9.09
C HIS A 176 12.92 -1.65 9.79
N GLU A 177 13.77 -0.87 9.11
CA GLU A 177 14.35 0.33 9.70
C GLU A 177 13.38 1.49 9.87
N GLN A 178 12.54 1.75 8.86
CA GLN A 178 11.80 3.00 8.76
C GLN A 178 10.29 2.84 8.94
N THR A 179 9.72 1.71 8.54
CA THR A 179 8.26 1.52 8.49
C THR A 179 7.75 0.66 9.65
N GLN A 180 8.45 -0.39 10.01
CA GLN A 180 8.07 -1.26 11.13
C GLN A 180 7.88 -0.51 12.45
N PRO A 181 8.64 0.54 12.79
CA PRO A 181 8.38 1.33 13.99
C PRO A 181 6.99 1.96 14.08
N LEU A 182 6.26 2.06 12.97
CA LEU A 182 4.86 2.50 12.95
C LEU A 182 3.91 1.52 13.67
N ILE A 183 4.28 0.24 13.79
CA ILE A 183 3.53 -0.75 14.55
C ILE A 183 3.41 -0.28 16.01
N ASP A 184 4.54 0.07 16.63
CA ASP A 184 4.57 0.60 17.99
C ASP A 184 3.86 1.96 18.10
N TYR A 185 4.02 2.82 17.10
CA TYR A 185 3.36 4.12 17.06
C TYR A 185 1.83 3.99 17.14
N TYR A 186 1.24 3.17 16.28
CA TYR A 186 -0.20 2.98 16.24
C TYR A 186 -0.73 2.04 17.34
N THR A 187 0.12 1.19 17.91
CA THR A 187 -0.20 0.45 19.14
C THR A 187 -0.40 1.41 20.30
N LYS A 188 0.52 2.37 20.48
CA LYS A 188 0.42 3.41 21.52
C LYS A 188 -0.80 4.31 21.31
N ALA A 189 -1.16 4.59 20.07
CA ALA A 189 -2.38 5.32 19.71
C ALA A 189 -3.67 4.51 19.92
N GLY A 190 -3.58 3.20 20.20
CA GLY A 190 -4.73 2.32 20.47
C GLY A 190 -5.55 1.93 19.24
N ILE A 191 -5.07 2.19 18.04
CA ILE A 191 -5.79 1.94 16.78
C ILE A 191 -5.21 0.82 15.94
N LEU A 192 -4.07 0.22 16.33
CA LEU A 192 -3.49 -0.92 15.62
C LEU A 192 -4.34 -2.18 15.80
N LYS A 193 -4.54 -2.89 14.69
CA LYS A 193 -5.08 -4.24 14.62
C LYS A 193 -4.24 -5.05 13.64
N SER A 194 -3.78 -6.23 14.05
CA SER A 194 -2.95 -7.12 13.21
C SER A 194 -3.77 -8.31 12.72
N VAL A 195 -3.55 -8.72 11.48
CA VAL A 195 -4.12 -9.92 10.87
C VAL A 195 -3.01 -10.78 10.28
N ASP A 196 -3.15 -12.10 10.36
CA ASP A 196 -2.23 -13.05 9.74
C ASP A 196 -2.39 -12.99 8.21
N GLY A 197 -1.39 -12.44 7.54
CA GLY A 197 -1.35 -12.34 6.07
C GLY A 197 -0.83 -13.59 5.38
N THR A 198 -0.51 -14.67 6.11
CA THR A 198 -0.01 -15.93 5.53
C THR A 198 -1.13 -16.83 5.01
N VAL A 199 -2.34 -16.66 5.51
CA VAL A 199 -3.54 -17.43 5.14
C VAL A 199 -4.11 -16.99 3.78
N ASP A 200 -5.19 -17.64 3.33
CA ASP A 200 -5.85 -17.29 2.08
C ASP A 200 -6.33 -15.82 2.07
N MET A 201 -6.34 -15.23 0.88
CA MET A 201 -6.69 -13.81 0.69
C MET A 201 -8.11 -13.47 1.18
N GLU A 202 -9.06 -14.41 1.05
CA GLU A 202 -10.44 -14.22 1.51
C GLU A 202 -10.53 -14.32 3.04
N ASP A 203 -9.75 -15.21 3.66
CA ASP A 203 -9.67 -15.34 5.11
C ASP A 203 -9.06 -14.08 5.74
N VAL A 204 -7.98 -13.53 5.15
CA VAL A 204 -7.42 -12.24 5.56
C VAL A 204 -8.50 -11.15 5.49
N PHE A 205 -9.24 -11.09 4.39
CA PHE A 205 -10.31 -10.11 4.22
C PHE A 205 -11.43 -10.27 5.25
N GLY A 206 -11.85 -11.51 5.50
CA GLY A 206 -12.83 -11.84 6.54
C GLY A 206 -12.40 -11.38 7.93
N ALA A 207 -11.13 -11.62 8.30
CA ALA A 207 -10.56 -11.15 9.56
C ALA A 207 -10.57 -9.61 9.65
N ILE A 208 -10.21 -8.91 8.58
CA ILE A 208 -10.26 -7.44 8.54
C ILE A 208 -11.69 -6.94 8.69
N VAL A 209 -12.66 -7.52 7.99
CA VAL A 209 -14.08 -7.14 8.09
C VAL A 209 -14.60 -7.36 9.51
N SER A 210 -14.21 -8.44 10.18
CA SER A 210 -14.59 -8.69 11.58
C SER A 210 -14.05 -7.61 12.54
N ILE A 211 -12.92 -7.01 12.23
CA ILE A 211 -12.33 -5.89 13.00
C ILE A 211 -13.07 -4.57 12.71
N LEU A 212 -13.38 -4.30 11.45
CA LEU A 212 -13.95 -3.02 11.02
C LEU A 212 -15.45 -2.91 11.27
N GLY A 213 -16.14 -4.04 11.42
CA GLY A 213 -17.59 -4.11 11.53
C GLY A 213 -18.31 -4.13 10.16
N GLU A 214 -19.60 -4.41 10.20
CA GLU A 214 -20.45 -4.42 8.99
C GLU A 214 -20.83 -3.01 8.53
#